data_80fa118f0b4fa1495928092fc1111893
#
_entry.id   80fa118f0b4fa1495928092fc1111893
#
_cell.length_a   1.000
_cell.length_b   1.000
_cell.length_c   1.000
_cell.angle_alpha   90.00
_cell.angle_beta   90.00
_cell.angle_gamma   90.00
#
_symmetry.space_group_name_H-M   'P 1'
#
loop_
_entity.id
_entity.type
_entity.pdbx_description
1 polymer ?
#
loop_
_entity_poly.entity_id
_entity_poly.type
_entity_poly.pdbx_seq_one_letter_code
_entity_poly.pdbx_strand_id
1 'polypeptide(L)'
;CHALLVLPSILYGIMKLSARNTSRDMQVYLSAVDYINSFLEAREAHNAYRQMLVNNVKNLILWAKIYIGLQLCLVLFQVGAAWVLSIYKQEFIHHVFIILPFTDPNTLTGFFFFFIITSVQSITVVITLPFAELGLLTILMSTKSIIKSYCLDLSEISFTLLSQKEALYDQPLKMENERKKLEKKVIEVIKKFQEYNNFVKELNESIKLYNFALICLNSIGIGLAIVVALKYSLAIGVSMTLILLIQVIFVCIGGGIISQQKDILLFELNQFPWYELSPKMQKIFLLFIQYTQNSNEIKCYIYGV
;
A
#
# COMPACT_ATOMS: atom_id res chain seq x y z
N CYS A 1 32.41 -4.46 0.47
CA CYS A 1 31.25 -3.88 -0.24
C CYS A 1 29.95 -4.63 -0.01
N HIS A 2 29.96 -5.93 0.30
CA HIS A 2 28.75 -6.76 0.40
C HIS A 2 28.08 -6.77 1.78
N ALA A 3 28.80 -6.50 2.86
CA ALA A 3 28.20 -6.22 4.17
C ALA A 3 27.18 -5.07 4.12
N LEU A 4 27.33 -4.15 3.16
CA LEU A 4 26.42 -3.03 2.94
C LEU A 4 25.06 -3.42 2.33
N LEU A 5 24.93 -4.56 1.63
CA LEU A 5 23.62 -5.04 1.09
C LEU A 5 22.77 -5.80 2.13
N VAL A 6 23.45 -6.38 3.13
CA VAL A 6 22.77 -7.03 4.27
C VAL A 6 22.49 -6.02 5.38
N LEU A 7 23.25 -4.95 5.46
CA LEU A 7 23.03 -3.86 6.41
C LEU A 7 21.61 -3.28 6.34
N PRO A 8 20.98 -3.06 5.15
CA PRO A 8 19.60 -2.58 5.08
C PRO A 8 18.58 -3.55 5.65
N SER A 9 18.71 -4.83 5.39
CA SER A 9 17.79 -5.83 5.94
C SER A 9 18.02 -6.07 7.44
N ILE A 10 19.26 -5.98 7.91
CA ILE A 10 19.61 -6.03 9.33
C ILE A 10 19.20 -4.73 10.03
N LEU A 11 19.48 -3.56 9.45
CA LEU A 11 19.01 -2.26 9.96
C LEU A 11 17.49 -2.17 9.98
N TYR A 12 16.81 -2.68 8.96
CA TYR A 12 15.36 -2.79 8.95
C TYR A 12 14.84 -3.74 10.04
N GLY A 13 15.44 -4.90 10.21
CA GLY A 13 15.16 -5.81 11.32
C GLY A 13 15.46 -5.19 12.68
N ILE A 14 16.57 -4.48 12.81
CA ILE A 14 16.98 -3.75 14.02
C ILE A 14 16.10 -2.52 14.25
N MET A 15 15.75 -1.75 13.23
CA MET A 15 14.79 -0.63 13.34
C MET A 15 13.40 -1.13 13.74
N LYS A 16 12.99 -2.29 13.25
CA LYS A 16 11.74 -2.93 13.66
C LYS A 16 11.81 -3.53 15.07
N LEU A 17 12.97 -4.03 15.50
CA LEU A 17 13.21 -4.58 16.85
C LEU A 17 13.57 -3.50 17.88
N SER A 18 14.30 -2.44 17.51
CA SER A 18 14.67 -1.33 18.38
C SER A 18 13.57 -0.28 18.52
N ALA A 19 12.62 -0.23 17.60
CA ALA A 19 11.44 0.57 17.78
C ALA A 19 10.54 -0.06 18.86
N ARG A 20 10.88 0.19 20.11
CA ARG A 20 9.96 0.08 21.27
C ARG A 20 8.68 0.94 21.07
N ASN A 21 8.58 1.69 20.00
CA ASN A 21 7.37 2.25 19.40
C ASN A 21 6.54 1.23 18.61
N THR A 22 6.97 -0.03 18.51
CA THR A 22 6.22 -1.13 17.88
C THR A 22 4.81 -1.27 18.43
N SER A 23 4.58 -0.88 19.69
CA SER A 23 3.24 -0.87 20.27
C SER A 23 2.33 0.18 19.61
N ARG A 24 2.84 1.36 19.24
CA ARG A 24 2.04 2.44 18.64
C ARG A 24 1.74 2.14 17.16
N ASP A 25 2.72 1.73 16.39
CA ASP A 25 2.53 1.40 14.98
C ASP A 25 1.66 0.15 14.81
N MET A 26 1.82 -0.84 15.70
CA MET A 26 0.95 -2.00 15.74
C MET A 26 -0.48 -1.63 16.14
N GLN A 27 -0.67 -0.71 17.09
CA GLN A 27 -1.98 -0.20 17.47
C GLN A 27 -2.65 0.55 16.33
N VAL A 28 -1.91 1.39 15.59
CA VAL A 28 -2.43 2.09 14.39
C VAL A 28 -2.82 1.05 13.32
N TYR A 29 -2.01 0.02 13.12
CA TYR A 29 -2.33 -1.05 12.18
C TYR A 29 -3.59 -1.83 12.60
N LEU A 30 -3.71 -2.20 13.87
CA LEU A 30 -4.88 -2.89 14.39
C LEU A 30 -6.12 -2.00 14.34
N SER A 31 -6.01 -0.72 14.74
CA SER A 31 -7.11 0.24 14.61
C SER A 31 -7.55 0.44 13.17
N ALA A 32 -6.61 0.37 12.21
CA ALA A 32 -6.91 0.40 10.79
C ALA A 32 -7.73 -0.82 10.35
N VAL A 33 -7.35 -2.00 10.81
CA VAL A 33 -8.07 -3.25 10.52
C VAL A 33 -9.45 -3.22 11.17
N ASP A 34 -9.56 -2.78 12.41
CA ASP A 34 -10.83 -2.67 13.15
C ASP A 34 -11.77 -1.64 12.48
N TYR A 35 -11.24 -0.49 12.07
CA TYR A 35 -12.00 0.52 11.32
C TYR A 35 -12.55 -0.04 10.01
N ILE A 36 -11.71 -0.75 9.26
CA ILE A 36 -12.10 -1.40 8.01
C ILE A 36 -13.16 -2.46 8.27
N ASN A 37 -12.97 -3.32 9.26
CA ASN A 37 -13.92 -4.39 9.60
C ASN A 37 -15.27 -3.82 10.05
N SER A 38 -15.30 -2.86 10.95
CA SER A 38 -16.54 -2.21 11.40
C SER A 38 -17.30 -1.54 10.24
N PHE A 39 -16.55 -0.93 9.31
CA PHE A 39 -17.13 -0.34 8.11
C PHE A 39 -17.72 -1.40 7.18
N LEU A 40 -17.06 -2.55 7.03
CA LEU A 40 -17.49 -3.67 6.21
C LEU A 40 -18.76 -4.33 6.77
N GLU A 41 -18.76 -4.61 8.08
CA GLU A 41 -19.90 -5.21 8.78
C GLU A 41 -21.16 -4.34 8.68
N ALA A 42 -21.03 -3.03 8.81
CA ALA A 42 -22.14 -2.09 8.70
C ALA A 42 -22.81 -2.10 7.31
N ARG A 43 -22.16 -2.65 6.27
CA ARG A 43 -22.61 -2.63 4.87
C ARG A 43 -22.78 -3.98 4.20
N GLU A 44 -22.57 -5.08 4.92
CA GLU A 44 -22.73 -6.45 4.37
C GLU A 44 -24.13 -6.73 3.78
N ALA A 45 -25.14 -5.99 4.23
CA ALA A 45 -26.51 -6.11 3.74
C ALA A 45 -26.70 -5.63 2.27
N HIS A 46 -25.75 -4.89 1.70
CA HIS A 46 -25.88 -4.33 0.34
C HIS A 46 -25.15 -5.19 -0.69
N ASN A 47 -25.89 -5.95 -1.52
CA ASN A 47 -25.36 -6.91 -2.49
C ASN A 47 -24.29 -6.31 -3.46
N ALA A 48 -24.48 -5.08 -3.94
CA ALA A 48 -23.53 -4.42 -4.84
C ALA A 48 -22.18 -4.17 -4.17
N TYR A 49 -22.21 -3.77 -2.90
CA TYR A 49 -21.02 -3.52 -2.12
C TYR A 49 -20.24 -4.81 -1.81
N ARG A 50 -20.95 -5.86 -1.41
CA ARG A 50 -20.37 -7.19 -1.17
C ARG A 50 -19.65 -7.73 -2.41
N GLN A 51 -20.26 -7.58 -3.59
CA GLN A 51 -19.66 -8.05 -4.85
C GLN A 51 -18.38 -7.26 -5.20
N MET A 52 -18.38 -5.95 -4.95
CA MET A 52 -17.20 -5.10 -5.13
C MET A 52 -16.06 -5.53 -4.19
N LEU A 53 -16.35 -5.81 -2.92
CA LEU A 53 -15.35 -6.28 -1.95
C LEU A 53 -14.75 -7.62 -2.38
N VAL A 54 -15.59 -8.59 -2.75
CA VAL A 54 -15.11 -9.90 -3.20
C VAL A 54 -14.17 -9.75 -4.40
N ASN A 55 -14.49 -8.88 -5.36
CA ASN A 55 -13.63 -8.62 -6.51
C ASN A 55 -12.31 -7.96 -6.12
N ASN A 56 -12.32 -6.99 -5.20
CA ASN A 56 -11.10 -6.36 -4.70
C ASN A 56 -10.20 -7.35 -3.96
N VAL A 57 -10.78 -8.23 -3.13
CA VAL A 57 -10.02 -9.30 -2.44
C VAL A 57 -9.43 -10.30 -3.42
N LYS A 58 -10.19 -10.72 -4.44
CA LYS A 58 -9.67 -11.60 -5.51
C LYS A 58 -8.49 -10.98 -6.24
N ASN A 59 -8.61 -9.70 -6.61
CA ASN A 59 -7.53 -8.96 -7.26
C ASN A 59 -6.31 -8.83 -6.35
N LEU A 60 -6.50 -8.54 -5.07
CA LEU A 60 -5.42 -8.48 -4.09
C LEU A 60 -4.67 -9.81 -3.98
N ILE A 61 -5.40 -10.92 -3.86
CA ILE A 61 -4.81 -12.27 -3.80
C ILE A 61 -4.03 -12.57 -5.10
N LEU A 62 -4.55 -12.18 -6.25
CA LEU A 62 -3.86 -12.37 -7.53
C LEU A 62 -2.54 -11.57 -7.56
N TRP A 63 -2.57 -10.28 -7.20
CA TRP A 63 -1.39 -9.45 -7.13
C TRP A 63 -0.36 -9.97 -6.12
N ALA A 64 -0.82 -10.45 -4.96
CA ALA A 64 0.04 -11.06 -3.96
C ALA A 64 0.76 -12.32 -4.49
N LYS A 65 0.02 -13.20 -5.18
CA LYS A 65 0.60 -14.40 -5.80
C LYS A 65 1.64 -14.05 -6.88
N ILE A 66 1.33 -13.08 -7.75
CA ILE A 66 2.26 -12.62 -8.79
C ILE A 66 3.52 -12.02 -8.16
N TYR A 67 3.35 -11.15 -7.16
CA TYR A 67 4.46 -10.48 -6.49
C TYR A 67 5.39 -11.45 -5.78
N ILE A 68 4.86 -12.34 -4.93
CA ILE A 68 5.65 -13.35 -4.21
C ILE A 68 6.30 -14.32 -5.21
N GLY A 69 5.55 -14.79 -6.21
CA GLY A 69 6.06 -15.70 -7.23
C GLY A 69 7.23 -15.10 -8.02
N LEU A 70 7.11 -13.84 -8.42
CA LEU A 70 8.17 -13.12 -9.14
C LEU A 70 9.43 -12.95 -8.28
N GLN A 71 9.27 -12.53 -7.03
CA GLN A 71 10.38 -12.38 -6.08
C GLN A 71 11.09 -13.72 -5.85
N LEU A 72 10.33 -14.79 -5.62
CA LEU A 72 10.89 -16.13 -5.42
C LEU A 72 11.64 -16.64 -6.67
N CYS A 73 11.08 -16.46 -7.87
CA CYS A 73 11.75 -16.81 -9.10
C CYS A 73 13.09 -16.08 -9.28
N LEU A 74 13.14 -14.78 -8.97
CA LEU A 74 14.36 -13.99 -9.08
C LEU A 74 15.44 -14.45 -8.09
N VAL A 75 15.06 -14.79 -6.86
CA VAL A 75 16.02 -15.31 -5.87
C VAL A 75 16.52 -16.69 -6.25
N LEU A 76 15.64 -17.59 -6.70
CA LEU A 76 16.06 -18.91 -7.18
C LEU A 76 16.98 -18.80 -8.40
N PHE A 77 16.71 -17.87 -9.32
CA PHE A 77 17.58 -17.55 -10.43
C PHE A 77 18.95 -17.04 -9.95
N GLN A 78 18.98 -16.12 -8.99
CA GLN A 78 20.23 -15.60 -8.42
C GLN A 78 21.09 -16.68 -7.77
N VAL A 79 20.47 -17.55 -6.96
CA VAL A 79 21.14 -18.68 -6.32
C VAL A 79 21.65 -19.68 -7.37
N GLY A 80 20.81 -20.03 -8.36
CA GLY A 80 21.18 -20.92 -9.44
C GLY A 80 22.31 -20.39 -10.32
N ALA A 81 22.27 -19.09 -10.64
CA ALA A 81 23.32 -18.43 -11.42
C ALA A 81 24.67 -18.46 -10.70
N ALA A 82 24.68 -18.24 -9.39
CA ALA A 82 25.92 -18.34 -8.58
C ALA A 82 26.52 -19.77 -8.62
N TRP A 83 25.66 -20.79 -8.54
CA TRP A 83 26.09 -22.19 -8.67
C TRP A 83 26.71 -22.49 -10.03
N VAL A 84 26.00 -22.15 -11.11
CA VAL A 84 26.47 -22.39 -12.49
C VAL A 84 27.77 -21.65 -12.75
N LEU A 85 27.88 -20.40 -12.31
CA LEU A 85 29.11 -19.62 -12.49
C LEU A 85 30.27 -20.17 -11.68
N SER A 86 30.03 -20.69 -10.48
CA SER A 86 31.08 -21.32 -9.66
C SER A 86 31.64 -22.57 -10.34
N ILE A 87 30.79 -23.40 -10.95
CA ILE A 87 31.23 -24.60 -11.70
C ILE A 87 31.98 -24.20 -12.99
N TYR A 88 31.45 -23.21 -13.75
CA TYR A 88 32.03 -22.78 -15.00
C TYR A 88 33.43 -22.15 -14.85
N LYS A 89 33.56 -21.24 -13.83
CA LYS A 89 34.82 -20.54 -13.59
C LYS A 89 35.80 -21.32 -12.72
N GLN A 90 35.37 -22.43 -12.13
CA GLN A 90 36.12 -23.20 -11.13
C GLN A 90 36.57 -22.32 -9.94
N GLU A 91 35.78 -21.28 -9.63
CA GLU A 91 36.00 -20.35 -8.54
C GLU A 91 34.78 -20.38 -7.60
N PHE A 92 35.00 -20.19 -6.31
CA PHE A 92 33.91 -20.09 -5.32
C PHE A 92 33.17 -18.77 -5.44
N ILE A 93 32.11 -18.72 -6.22
CA ILE A 93 31.28 -17.50 -6.44
C ILE A 93 30.06 -17.55 -5.50
N HIS A 94 30.01 -16.62 -4.60
CA HIS A 94 28.89 -16.46 -3.66
C HIS A 94 27.84 -15.49 -4.26
N HIS A 95 26.54 -15.84 -4.10
CA HIS A 95 25.43 -14.97 -4.53
C HIS A 95 25.21 -13.80 -3.56
N VAL A 96 25.64 -13.95 -2.30
CA VAL A 96 25.68 -12.89 -1.28
C VAL A 96 27.01 -13.00 -0.55
N PHE A 97 27.69 -11.88 -0.33
CA PHE A 97 28.98 -11.86 0.34
C PHE A 97 28.82 -11.42 1.81
N ILE A 98 28.71 -12.40 2.68
CA ILE A 98 28.77 -12.22 4.12
C ILE A 98 30.08 -12.84 4.57
N ILE A 99 30.88 -12.13 5.35
CA ILE A 99 32.06 -12.73 6.00
C ILE A 99 31.59 -13.25 7.34
N LEU A 100 31.51 -14.58 7.45
CA LEU A 100 31.25 -15.22 8.74
C LEU A 100 32.58 -15.36 9.50
N PRO A 101 32.64 -14.95 10.76
CA PRO A 101 33.83 -15.19 11.57
C PRO A 101 34.05 -16.70 11.69
N PHE A 102 35.33 -17.11 11.70
CA PHE A 102 35.77 -18.50 11.87
C PHE A 102 35.60 -19.47 10.68
N THR A 103 35.19 -19.02 9.52
CA THR A 103 35.10 -19.85 8.31
C THR A 103 35.87 -19.20 7.16
N ASP A 104 36.73 -19.98 6.49
CA ASP A 104 37.41 -19.53 5.27
C ASP A 104 36.50 -19.86 4.06
N PRO A 105 35.97 -18.83 3.35
CA PRO A 105 35.10 -19.05 2.20
C PRO A 105 35.79 -19.70 1.01
N ASN A 106 37.12 -19.75 0.99
CA ASN A 106 37.91 -20.34 -0.11
C ASN A 106 38.13 -21.85 0.06
N THR A 107 37.72 -22.43 1.16
CA THR A 107 37.70 -23.87 1.34
C THR A 107 36.40 -24.48 0.84
N LEU A 108 36.41 -25.73 0.36
CA LEU A 108 35.22 -26.41 -0.14
C LEU A 108 34.11 -26.47 0.94
N THR A 109 34.46 -26.83 2.15
CA THR A 109 33.55 -26.88 3.29
C THR A 109 33.04 -25.50 3.68
N GLY A 110 33.89 -24.48 3.69
CA GLY A 110 33.50 -23.09 3.95
C GLY A 110 32.55 -22.57 2.87
N PHE A 111 32.83 -22.87 1.59
CA PHE A 111 31.93 -22.50 0.49
C PHE A 111 30.52 -23.07 0.66
N PHE A 112 30.38 -24.38 0.89
CA PHE A 112 29.06 -25.01 1.08
C PHE A 112 28.31 -24.45 2.30
N PHE A 113 29.01 -24.24 3.40
CA PHE A 113 28.42 -23.67 4.61
C PHE A 113 27.89 -22.25 4.37
N PHE A 114 28.71 -21.39 3.77
CA PHE A 114 28.31 -20.04 3.35
C PHE A 114 27.14 -20.06 2.40
N PHE A 115 27.21 -20.93 1.37
CA PHE A 115 26.17 -21.01 0.36
C PHE A 115 24.81 -21.38 0.95
N ILE A 116 24.78 -22.36 1.85
CA ILE A 116 23.54 -22.77 2.54
C ILE A 116 22.99 -21.63 3.37
N ILE A 117 23.80 -21.02 4.23
CA ILE A 117 23.37 -19.93 5.12
C ILE A 117 22.82 -18.76 4.32
N THR A 118 23.56 -18.30 3.30
CA THR A 118 23.14 -17.17 2.49
C THR A 118 21.91 -17.47 1.63
N SER A 119 21.75 -18.72 1.18
CA SER A 119 20.53 -19.15 0.47
C SER A 119 19.31 -19.17 1.39
N VAL A 120 19.43 -19.72 2.59
CA VAL A 120 18.35 -19.70 3.59
C VAL A 120 17.99 -18.27 3.97
N GLN A 121 19.00 -17.41 4.20
CA GLN A 121 18.77 -15.99 4.49
C GLN A 121 18.04 -15.28 3.36
N SER A 122 18.48 -15.47 2.10
CA SER A 122 17.86 -14.84 0.94
C SER A 122 16.39 -15.26 0.77
N ILE A 123 16.10 -16.56 0.95
CA ILE A 123 14.73 -17.07 0.89
C ILE A 123 13.89 -16.50 2.04
N THR A 124 14.44 -16.43 3.26
CA THR A 124 13.74 -15.87 4.42
C THR A 124 13.39 -14.39 4.19
N VAL A 125 14.33 -13.59 3.68
CA VAL A 125 14.12 -12.17 3.38
C VAL A 125 13.04 -12.00 2.31
N VAL A 126 13.06 -12.80 1.25
CA VAL A 126 12.07 -12.75 0.16
C VAL A 126 10.68 -13.21 0.60
N ILE A 127 10.58 -14.01 1.65
CA ILE A 127 9.27 -14.35 2.21
C ILE A 127 8.78 -13.25 3.16
N THR A 128 9.64 -12.73 4.04
CA THR A 128 9.22 -11.82 5.13
C THR A 128 8.94 -10.40 4.66
N LEU A 129 9.76 -9.85 3.74
CA LEU A 129 9.54 -8.48 3.24
C LEU A 129 8.22 -8.30 2.49
N PRO A 130 7.86 -9.17 1.52
CA PRO A 130 6.59 -9.08 0.84
C PRO A 130 5.37 -9.15 1.76
N PHE A 131 5.43 -9.86 2.87
CA PHE A 131 4.30 -9.91 3.81
C PHE A 131 4.02 -8.54 4.45
N ALA A 132 5.04 -7.77 4.80
CA ALA A 132 4.86 -6.41 5.33
C ALA A 132 4.28 -5.46 4.27
N GLU A 133 4.77 -5.55 3.03
CA GLU A 133 4.30 -4.73 1.90
C GLU A 133 2.89 -5.11 1.47
N LEU A 134 2.55 -6.40 1.45
CA LEU A 134 1.20 -6.89 1.17
C LEU A 134 0.21 -6.48 2.26
N GLY A 135 0.63 -6.46 3.53
CA GLY A 135 -0.18 -5.94 4.63
C GLY A 135 -0.55 -4.47 4.39
N LEU A 136 0.42 -3.64 4.04
CA LEU A 136 0.18 -2.25 3.69
C LEU A 136 -0.74 -2.13 2.46
N LEU A 137 -0.47 -2.88 1.38
CA LEU A 137 -1.31 -2.86 0.19
C LEU A 137 -2.75 -3.29 0.50
N THR A 138 -2.95 -4.25 1.38
CA THR A 138 -4.29 -4.69 1.82
C THR A 138 -5.06 -3.52 2.45
N ILE A 139 -4.43 -2.75 3.34
CA ILE A 139 -5.03 -1.55 3.92
C ILE A 139 -5.37 -0.54 2.82
N LEU A 140 -4.43 -0.26 1.90
CA LEU A 140 -4.62 0.71 0.82
C LEU A 140 -5.75 0.29 -0.15
N MET A 141 -5.87 -0.99 -0.46
CA MET A 141 -6.97 -1.50 -1.28
C MET A 141 -8.32 -1.46 -0.55
N SER A 142 -8.31 -1.61 0.77
CA SER A 142 -9.52 -1.46 1.59
C SER A 142 -9.99 0.00 1.64
N THR A 143 -9.07 0.97 1.72
CA THR A 143 -9.42 2.40 1.63
C THR A 143 -10.08 2.75 0.30
N LYS A 144 -9.65 2.11 -0.80
CA LYS A 144 -10.31 2.22 -2.10
C LYS A 144 -11.78 1.79 -2.04
N SER A 145 -12.08 0.70 -1.35
CA SER A 145 -13.44 0.21 -1.18
C SER A 145 -14.30 1.16 -0.37
N ILE A 146 -13.74 1.79 0.65
CA ILE A 146 -14.41 2.78 1.49
C ILE A 146 -14.80 4.01 0.67
N ILE A 147 -13.89 4.59 -0.09
CA ILE A 147 -14.18 5.75 -0.93
C ILE A 147 -15.25 5.43 -1.99
N LYS A 148 -15.12 4.29 -2.66
CA LYS A 148 -16.11 3.86 -3.65
C LYS A 148 -17.50 3.68 -3.02
N SER A 149 -17.57 3.27 -1.77
CA SER A 149 -18.83 3.21 -1.03
C SER A 149 -19.43 4.60 -0.80
N TYR A 150 -18.62 5.61 -0.48
CA TYR A 150 -19.12 6.98 -0.37
C TYR A 150 -19.63 7.51 -1.71
N CYS A 151 -18.97 7.18 -2.82
CA CYS A 151 -19.45 7.52 -4.16
C CYS A 151 -20.81 6.87 -4.45
N LEU A 152 -21.01 5.60 -4.07
CA LEU A 152 -22.31 4.92 -4.23
C LEU A 152 -23.40 5.58 -3.37
N ASP A 153 -23.11 5.94 -2.12
CA ASP A 153 -24.07 6.64 -1.25
C ASP A 153 -24.46 8.00 -1.85
N LEU A 154 -23.48 8.77 -2.35
CA LEU A 154 -23.75 10.05 -3.00
C LEU A 154 -24.58 9.90 -4.27
N SER A 155 -24.28 8.89 -5.09
CA SER A 155 -25.04 8.57 -6.30
C SER A 155 -26.49 8.18 -5.98
N GLU A 156 -26.73 7.37 -4.94
CA GLU A 156 -28.08 7.00 -4.49
C GLU A 156 -28.85 8.22 -3.99
N ILE A 157 -28.22 9.09 -3.19
CA ILE A 157 -28.82 10.33 -2.70
C ILE A 157 -29.15 11.26 -3.88
N SER A 158 -28.22 11.40 -4.85
CA SER A 158 -28.42 12.21 -6.06
C SER A 158 -29.61 11.74 -6.87
N PHE A 159 -29.68 10.42 -7.14
CA PHE A 159 -30.80 9.83 -7.88
C PHE A 159 -32.14 10.06 -7.17
N THR A 160 -32.16 9.84 -5.84
CA THR A 160 -33.37 10.03 -5.04
C THR A 160 -33.81 11.51 -5.02
N LEU A 161 -32.88 12.44 -4.95
CA LEU A 161 -33.14 13.88 -4.92
C LEU A 161 -33.78 14.35 -6.24
N LEU A 162 -33.26 13.86 -7.37
CA LEU A 162 -33.79 14.21 -8.71
C LEU A 162 -35.13 13.55 -8.97
N SER A 163 -35.31 12.27 -8.65
CA SER A 163 -36.57 11.57 -8.87
C SER A 163 -37.71 12.10 -7.99
N GLN A 164 -37.42 12.53 -6.77
CA GLN A 164 -38.43 13.13 -5.88
C GLN A 164 -38.86 14.51 -6.35
N LYS A 165 -37.98 15.27 -6.98
CA LYS A 165 -38.34 16.56 -7.57
C LYS A 165 -39.42 16.42 -8.62
N GLU A 166 -39.30 15.39 -9.47
CA GLU A 166 -40.30 15.13 -10.52
C GLU A 166 -41.62 14.60 -9.92
N ALA A 167 -41.54 13.67 -8.94
CA ALA A 167 -42.71 12.99 -8.40
C ALA A 167 -43.56 13.85 -7.42
N LEU A 168 -42.95 14.82 -6.73
CA LEU A 168 -43.59 15.58 -5.67
C LEU A 168 -43.78 17.07 -6.03
N TYR A 169 -43.72 17.41 -7.31
CA TYR A 169 -43.86 18.79 -7.77
C TYR A 169 -45.12 19.48 -7.22
N ASP A 170 -46.25 18.74 -7.13
CA ASP A 170 -47.53 19.23 -6.65
C ASP A 170 -47.73 19.18 -5.13
N GLN A 171 -46.73 18.67 -4.36
CA GLN A 171 -46.84 18.47 -2.91
C GLN A 171 -45.64 19.10 -2.14
N PRO A 172 -45.59 20.44 -1.98
CA PRO A 172 -44.42 21.15 -1.47
C PRO A 172 -44.03 20.76 -0.02
N LEU A 173 -45.00 20.49 0.84
CA LEU A 173 -44.74 20.10 2.24
C LEU A 173 -44.07 18.70 2.35
N LYS A 174 -44.48 17.74 1.52
CA LYS A 174 -43.86 16.42 1.49
C LYS A 174 -42.46 16.51 0.90
N MET A 175 -42.28 17.27 -0.16
CA MET A 175 -41.00 17.52 -0.80
C MET A 175 -39.96 18.11 0.17
N GLU A 176 -40.36 19.06 1.02
CA GLU A 176 -39.45 19.65 2.02
C GLU A 176 -39.05 18.64 3.11
N ASN A 177 -39.96 17.80 3.56
CA ASN A 177 -39.66 16.77 4.55
C ASN A 177 -38.70 15.71 4.00
N GLU A 178 -38.91 15.25 2.77
CA GLU A 178 -38.02 14.28 2.12
C GLU A 178 -36.64 14.90 1.85
N ARG A 179 -36.57 16.16 1.41
CA ARG A 179 -35.31 16.89 1.26
C ARG A 179 -34.53 16.95 2.58
N LYS A 180 -35.18 17.26 3.70
CA LYS A 180 -34.54 17.27 5.03
C LYS A 180 -33.97 15.89 5.43
N LYS A 181 -34.63 14.79 5.04
CA LYS A 181 -34.10 13.44 5.28
C LYS A 181 -32.84 13.18 4.42
N LEU A 182 -32.85 13.58 3.15
CA LEU A 182 -31.69 13.43 2.28
C LEU A 182 -30.51 14.31 2.74
N GLU A 183 -30.78 15.54 3.18
CA GLU A 183 -29.74 16.40 3.76
C GLU A 183 -29.07 15.79 5.00
N LYS A 184 -29.85 15.10 5.86
CA LYS A 184 -29.26 14.33 6.98
C LYS A 184 -28.34 13.21 6.51
N LYS A 185 -28.73 12.48 5.44
CA LYS A 185 -27.86 11.45 4.85
C LYS A 185 -26.57 12.06 4.28
N VAL A 186 -26.64 13.23 3.63
CA VAL A 186 -25.46 13.95 3.13
C VAL A 186 -24.52 14.32 4.28
N ILE A 187 -25.06 14.84 5.40
CA ILE A 187 -24.29 15.16 6.59
C ILE A 187 -23.60 13.90 7.17
N GLU A 188 -24.29 12.77 7.16
CA GLU A 188 -23.72 11.50 7.62
C GLU A 188 -22.54 11.06 6.73
N VAL A 189 -22.67 11.17 5.40
CA VAL A 189 -21.56 10.89 4.48
C VAL A 189 -20.37 11.82 4.73
N ILE A 190 -20.61 13.12 4.95
CA ILE A 190 -19.56 14.09 5.25
C ILE A 190 -18.84 13.72 6.56
N LYS A 191 -19.55 13.34 7.61
CA LYS A 191 -18.95 12.92 8.89
C LYS A 191 -18.08 11.66 8.71
N LYS A 192 -18.62 10.64 8.05
CA LYS A 192 -17.87 9.40 7.76
C LYS A 192 -16.62 9.68 6.95
N PHE A 193 -16.68 10.61 6.00
CA PHE A 193 -15.49 11.01 5.25
C PHE A 193 -14.47 11.76 6.12
N GLN A 194 -14.89 12.58 7.06
CA GLN A 194 -13.97 13.24 8.01
C GLN A 194 -13.26 12.20 8.89
N GLU A 195 -13.98 11.19 9.38
CA GLU A 195 -13.38 10.07 10.13
C GLU A 195 -12.38 9.30 9.28
N TYR A 196 -12.74 9.00 8.03
CA TYR A 196 -11.84 8.38 7.07
C TYR A 196 -10.57 9.22 6.82
N ASN A 197 -10.72 10.53 6.63
CA ASN A 197 -9.56 11.40 6.38
C ASN A 197 -8.63 11.50 7.60
N ASN A 198 -9.17 11.51 8.81
CA ASN A 198 -8.39 11.42 10.04
C ASN A 198 -7.63 10.08 10.12
N PHE A 199 -8.31 8.98 9.81
CA PHE A 199 -7.68 7.66 9.73
C PHE A 199 -6.52 7.63 8.70
N VAL A 200 -6.72 8.16 7.48
CA VAL A 200 -5.65 8.24 6.46
C VAL A 200 -4.49 9.11 6.95
N LYS A 201 -4.76 10.18 7.69
CA LYS A 201 -3.72 11.03 8.27
C LYS A 201 -2.88 10.26 9.28
N GLU A 202 -3.50 9.55 10.22
CA GLU A 202 -2.80 8.74 11.22
C GLU A 202 -1.98 7.62 10.56
N LEU A 203 -2.56 6.94 9.57
CA LEU A 203 -1.87 5.93 8.79
C LEU A 203 -0.64 6.52 8.09
N ASN A 204 -0.79 7.69 7.44
CA ASN A 204 0.31 8.36 6.75
C ASN A 204 1.46 8.74 7.69
N GLU A 205 1.16 9.26 8.88
CA GLU A 205 2.19 9.58 9.88
C GLU A 205 2.97 8.33 10.34
N SER A 206 2.29 7.18 10.46
CA SER A 206 2.95 5.92 10.85
C SER A 206 3.81 5.32 9.75
N ILE A 207 3.37 5.37 8.48
CA ILE A 207 4.10 4.74 7.36
C ILE A 207 5.12 5.66 6.68
N LYS A 208 5.07 6.97 6.93
CA LYS A 208 5.91 7.99 6.30
C LYS A 208 7.41 7.70 6.44
N LEU A 209 7.86 7.41 7.68
CA LEU A 209 9.26 7.09 7.95
C LEU A 209 9.67 5.77 7.32
N TYR A 210 8.78 4.77 7.36
CA TYR A 210 9.00 3.47 6.73
C TYR A 210 9.19 3.61 5.22
N ASN A 211 8.29 4.29 4.53
CA ASN A 211 8.39 4.50 3.09
C ASN A 211 9.66 5.27 2.69
N PHE A 212 10.02 6.30 3.46
CA PHE A 212 11.26 7.04 3.23
C PHE A 212 12.49 6.13 3.36
N ALA A 213 12.60 5.40 4.47
CA ALA A 213 13.71 4.48 4.71
C ALA A 213 13.79 3.41 3.62
N LEU A 214 12.66 2.83 3.21
CA LEU A 214 12.57 1.83 2.17
C LEU A 214 13.10 2.36 0.82
N ILE A 215 12.69 3.56 0.41
CA ILE A 215 13.14 4.18 -0.85
C ILE A 215 14.65 4.47 -0.79
N CYS A 216 15.15 5.05 0.30
CA CYS A 216 16.56 5.34 0.46
C CYS A 216 17.41 4.06 0.43
N LEU A 217 17.01 3.03 1.17
CA LEU A 217 17.75 1.77 1.24
C LEU A 217 17.71 1.03 -0.10
N ASN A 218 16.58 1.01 -0.79
CA ASN A 218 16.49 0.41 -2.12
C ASN A 218 17.32 1.17 -3.15
N SER A 219 17.37 2.51 -3.08
CA SER A 219 18.19 3.31 -3.99
C SER A 219 19.69 3.02 -3.81
N ILE A 220 20.16 2.93 -2.57
CA ILE A 220 21.53 2.52 -2.25
C ILE A 220 21.80 1.09 -2.73
N GLY A 221 20.83 0.17 -2.47
CA GLY A 221 20.92 -1.22 -2.87
C GLY A 221 21.02 -1.39 -4.39
N ILE A 222 20.24 -0.64 -5.17
CA ILE A 222 20.30 -0.63 -6.63
C ILE A 222 21.69 -0.15 -7.11
N GLY A 223 22.22 0.92 -6.54
CA GLY A 223 23.57 1.38 -6.86
C GLY A 223 24.63 0.30 -6.63
N LEU A 224 24.55 -0.39 -5.50
CA LEU A 224 25.47 -1.49 -5.18
C LEU A 224 25.26 -2.71 -6.10
N ALA A 225 24.03 -3.05 -6.44
CA ALA A 225 23.73 -4.15 -7.35
C ALA A 225 24.29 -3.88 -8.77
N ILE A 226 24.26 -2.64 -9.25
CA ILE A 226 24.90 -2.25 -10.50
C ILE A 226 26.43 -2.44 -10.44
N VAL A 227 27.07 -2.07 -9.34
CA VAL A 227 28.52 -2.32 -9.15
C VAL A 227 28.83 -3.83 -9.16
N VAL A 228 27.97 -4.65 -8.54
CA VAL A 228 28.09 -6.13 -8.60
C VAL A 228 27.95 -6.65 -10.02
N ALA A 229 26.98 -6.13 -10.78
CA ALA A 229 26.80 -6.49 -12.19
C ALA A 229 28.05 -6.21 -13.03
N LEU A 230 28.65 -5.05 -12.84
CA LEU A 230 29.82 -4.62 -13.65
C LEU A 230 31.13 -5.32 -13.25
N LYS A 231 31.32 -5.59 -11.95
CA LYS A 231 32.62 -6.11 -11.45
C LYS A 231 32.68 -7.64 -11.34
N TYR A 232 31.56 -8.30 -11.03
CA TYR A 232 31.57 -9.72 -10.64
C TYR A 232 30.72 -10.59 -11.56
N SER A 233 29.43 -10.33 -11.67
CA SER A 233 28.52 -11.12 -12.48
C SER A 233 27.30 -10.32 -12.89
N LEU A 234 27.11 -10.17 -14.19
CA LEU A 234 25.95 -9.48 -14.76
C LEU A 234 24.63 -10.14 -14.31
N ALA A 235 24.57 -11.48 -14.31
CA ALA A 235 23.35 -12.21 -13.94
C ALA A 235 22.92 -11.95 -12.49
N ILE A 236 23.87 -11.99 -11.54
CA ILE A 236 23.61 -11.75 -10.13
C ILE A 236 23.22 -10.28 -9.88
N GLY A 237 23.96 -9.34 -10.46
CA GLY A 237 23.69 -7.91 -10.29
C GLY A 237 22.36 -7.47 -10.90
N VAL A 238 22.01 -7.99 -12.08
CA VAL A 238 20.72 -7.69 -12.72
C VAL A 238 19.56 -8.26 -11.90
N SER A 239 19.65 -9.51 -11.42
CA SER A 239 18.58 -10.09 -10.59
C SER A 239 18.36 -9.32 -9.30
N MET A 240 19.44 -8.90 -8.61
CA MET A 240 19.36 -8.03 -7.42
C MET A 240 18.68 -6.69 -7.74
N THR A 241 19.08 -6.05 -8.83
CA THR A 241 18.49 -4.77 -9.26
C THR A 241 17.00 -4.92 -9.52
N LEU A 242 16.58 -5.99 -10.20
CA LEU A 242 15.17 -6.25 -10.49
C LEU A 242 14.35 -6.47 -9.20
N ILE A 243 14.86 -7.22 -8.23
CA ILE A 243 14.21 -7.44 -6.94
C ILE A 243 13.92 -6.09 -6.24
N LEU A 244 14.93 -5.22 -6.16
CA LEU A 244 14.81 -3.92 -5.49
C LEU A 244 13.89 -2.96 -6.27
N LEU A 245 13.95 -2.95 -7.60
CA LEU A 245 13.06 -2.16 -8.45
C LEU A 245 11.59 -2.57 -8.27
N ILE A 246 11.30 -3.87 -8.22
CA ILE A 246 9.94 -4.36 -8.00
C ILE A 246 9.39 -3.85 -6.67
N GLN A 247 10.19 -3.82 -5.60
CA GLN A 247 9.78 -3.28 -4.30
C GLN A 247 9.43 -1.78 -4.39
N VAL A 248 10.29 -0.98 -5.04
CA VAL A 248 10.01 0.47 -5.24
C VAL A 248 8.74 0.68 -6.04
N ILE A 249 8.55 -0.05 -7.14
CA ILE A 249 7.34 0.02 -7.97
C ILE A 249 6.09 -0.30 -7.15
N PHE A 250 6.17 -1.30 -6.27
CA PHE A 250 5.04 -1.72 -5.45
C PHE A 250 4.60 -0.64 -4.46
N VAL A 251 5.55 0.05 -3.83
CA VAL A 251 5.28 1.21 -2.96
C VAL A 251 4.67 2.38 -3.74
N CYS A 252 5.18 2.66 -4.94
CA CYS A 252 4.65 3.70 -5.82
C CYS A 252 3.20 3.42 -6.26
N ILE A 253 2.88 2.16 -6.59
CA ILE A 253 1.51 1.74 -6.90
C ILE A 253 0.59 1.99 -5.71
N GLY A 254 1.03 1.63 -4.49
CA GLY A 254 0.27 1.86 -3.27
C GLY A 254 -0.09 3.34 -3.06
N GLY A 255 0.89 4.23 -3.21
CA GLY A 255 0.66 5.69 -3.15
C GLY A 255 -0.30 6.19 -4.22
N GLY A 256 -0.15 5.71 -5.46
CA GLY A 256 -1.02 6.07 -6.59
C GLY A 256 -2.49 5.67 -6.39
N ILE A 257 -2.74 4.54 -5.72
CA ILE A 257 -4.12 4.09 -5.43
C ILE A 257 -4.88 5.13 -4.61
N ILE A 258 -4.27 5.70 -3.57
CA ILE A 258 -4.94 6.69 -2.70
C ILE A 258 -5.19 7.99 -3.45
N SER A 259 -4.20 8.50 -4.20
CA SER A 259 -4.36 9.71 -4.99
C SER A 259 -5.52 9.57 -5.98
N GLN A 260 -5.56 8.47 -6.72
CA GLN A 260 -6.65 8.19 -7.67
C GLN A 260 -8.04 8.14 -7.00
N GLN A 261 -8.14 7.63 -5.77
CA GLN A 261 -9.43 7.57 -5.07
C GLN A 261 -9.96 8.96 -4.70
N LYS A 262 -9.07 9.87 -4.34
CA LYS A 262 -9.42 11.27 -4.09
C LYS A 262 -10.02 11.93 -5.34
N ASP A 263 -9.38 11.71 -6.50
CA ASP A 263 -9.85 12.27 -7.76
C ASP A 263 -11.23 11.73 -8.15
N ILE A 264 -11.45 10.43 -7.96
CA ILE A 264 -12.77 9.81 -8.20
C ILE A 264 -13.84 10.43 -7.30
N LEU A 265 -13.55 10.58 -5.99
CA LEU A 265 -14.49 11.21 -5.07
C LEU A 265 -14.79 12.67 -5.45
N LEU A 266 -13.77 13.45 -5.81
CA LEU A 266 -13.95 14.82 -6.25
C LEU A 266 -14.81 14.91 -7.53
N PHE A 267 -14.63 13.97 -8.45
CA PHE A 267 -15.44 13.90 -9.65
C PHE A 267 -16.92 13.66 -9.30
N GLU A 268 -17.23 12.70 -8.43
CA GLU A 268 -18.59 12.41 -7.96
C GLU A 268 -19.20 13.59 -7.19
N LEU A 269 -18.43 14.26 -6.35
CA LEU A 269 -18.87 15.44 -5.61
C LEU A 269 -19.23 16.61 -6.55
N ASN A 270 -18.48 16.79 -7.63
CA ASN A 270 -18.78 17.84 -8.61
C ASN A 270 -20.02 17.53 -9.46
N GLN A 271 -20.35 16.26 -9.67
CA GLN A 271 -21.56 15.86 -10.38
C GLN A 271 -22.82 15.83 -9.50
N PHE A 272 -22.66 15.85 -8.18
CA PHE A 272 -23.78 15.85 -7.25
C PHE A 272 -24.64 17.11 -7.43
N PRO A 273 -26.00 17.00 -7.48
CA PRO A 273 -26.89 18.15 -7.68
C PRO A 273 -27.04 18.98 -6.39
N TRP A 274 -25.93 19.53 -5.91
CA TRP A 274 -25.87 20.32 -4.66
C TRP A 274 -26.75 21.58 -4.68
N TYR A 275 -27.06 22.09 -5.86
CA TYR A 275 -27.93 23.26 -6.04
C TYR A 275 -29.40 22.97 -5.69
N GLU A 276 -29.79 21.70 -5.59
CA GLU A 276 -31.13 21.29 -5.12
C GLU A 276 -31.24 21.21 -3.59
N LEU A 277 -30.14 21.31 -2.87
CA LEU A 277 -30.12 21.34 -1.41
C LEU A 277 -30.57 22.69 -0.87
N SER A 278 -30.92 22.79 0.42
CA SER A 278 -31.19 24.07 1.07
C SER A 278 -29.95 25.00 1.05
N PRO A 279 -30.13 26.33 1.06
CA PRO A 279 -29.00 27.28 1.02
C PRO A 279 -27.95 27.06 2.11
N LYS A 280 -28.38 26.57 3.27
CA LYS A 280 -27.47 26.19 4.36
C LYS A 280 -26.63 24.97 3.99
N MET A 281 -27.26 23.96 3.41
CA MET A 281 -26.59 22.72 3.01
C MET A 281 -25.68 22.93 1.81
N GLN A 282 -26.05 23.80 0.87
CA GLN A 282 -25.19 24.19 -0.25
C GLN A 282 -23.83 24.71 0.25
N LYS A 283 -23.83 25.61 1.25
CA LYS A 283 -22.58 26.10 1.85
C LYS A 283 -21.76 25.00 2.49
N ILE A 284 -22.40 24.09 3.24
CA ILE A 284 -21.71 22.95 3.88
C ILE A 284 -21.12 22.04 2.81
N PHE A 285 -21.86 21.78 1.72
CA PHE A 285 -21.40 20.91 0.65
C PHE A 285 -20.21 21.52 -0.13
N LEU A 286 -20.23 22.82 -0.39
CA LEU A 286 -19.09 23.52 -1.00
C LEU A 286 -17.84 23.48 -0.10
N LEU A 287 -18.01 23.67 1.20
CA LEU A 287 -16.92 23.49 2.15
C LEU A 287 -16.40 22.03 2.17
N PHE A 288 -17.28 21.07 1.99
CA PHE A 288 -16.88 19.66 1.89
C PHE A 288 -16.05 19.39 0.61
N ILE A 289 -16.43 19.95 -0.54
CA ILE A 289 -15.62 19.88 -1.76
C ILE A 289 -14.23 20.49 -1.51
N GLN A 290 -14.17 21.70 -0.94
CA GLN A 290 -12.90 22.36 -0.62
C GLN A 290 -12.05 21.55 0.36
N TYR A 291 -12.68 20.96 1.37
CA TYR A 291 -12.00 20.09 2.34
C TYR A 291 -11.44 18.83 1.65
N THR A 292 -12.19 18.22 0.74
CA THR A 292 -11.75 17.05 -0.02
C THR A 292 -10.59 17.39 -0.95
N GLN A 293 -10.60 18.56 -1.59
CA GLN A 293 -9.47 19.04 -2.41
C GLN A 293 -8.18 19.18 -1.60
N ASN A 294 -8.28 19.62 -0.35
CA ASN A 294 -7.15 19.80 0.57
C ASN A 294 -6.90 18.58 1.47
N SER A 295 -7.61 17.46 1.25
CA SER A 295 -7.45 16.25 2.07
C SER A 295 -6.05 15.65 1.92
N ASN A 296 -5.63 14.92 2.96
CA ASN A 296 -4.31 14.34 3.04
C ASN A 296 -4.07 13.30 1.94
N GLU A 297 -2.93 13.42 1.27
CA GLU A 297 -2.35 12.42 0.40
C GLU A 297 -1.29 11.64 1.18
N ILE A 298 -1.02 10.38 0.80
CA ILE A 298 0.14 9.67 1.33
C ILE A 298 1.38 10.36 0.77
N LYS A 299 2.12 11.05 1.65
CA LYS A 299 3.34 11.76 1.30
C LYS A 299 4.55 10.93 1.73
N CYS A 300 5.53 10.82 0.85
CA CYS A 300 6.87 10.44 1.25
C CYS A 300 7.53 11.63 1.94
N TYR A 301 8.40 11.41 2.91
CA TYR A 301 9.03 12.46 3.74
C TYR A 301 9.72 13.58 2.94
N ILE A 302 10.08 13.31 1.67
CA ILE A 302 10.86 14.22 0.82
C ILE A 302 10.03 15.41 0.28
N TYR A 303 8.69 15.35 0.29
CA TYR A 303 7.81 16.40 -0.22
C TYR A 303 6.93 17.00 0.88
N GLY A 304 7.56 17.49 1.92
CA GLY A 304 6.94 18.27 2.98
C GLY A 304 7.65 19.62 3.06
N VAL A 305 7.42 20.48 2.06
CA VAL A 305 7.61 21.92 2.16
C VAL A 305 6.25 22.56 2.07
#